data_16c223851a0844bab15d1cc381a45ae2
#
_entry.id   16c223851a0844bab15d1cc381a45ae2
#
_cell.length_a   1.000
_cell.length_b   1.000
_cell.length_c   1.000
_cell.angle_alpha   90.00
_cell.angle_beta   90.00
_cell.angle_gamma   90.00
#
_symmetry.space_group_name_H-M   'P 1'
#
loop_
_entity.id
_entity.type
_entity.pdbx_description
1 polymer ?
#
loop_
_entity_poly.entity_id
_entity_poly.type
_entity_poly.pdbx_seq_one_letter_code
_entity_poly.pdbx_strand_id
1 'polypeptide(L)'
;EYYPAAERLTDDILQIVPSGPFGKWRALLQADSYAVSNARKRIWIQTPYYLPSDVLNSALQVAALAGIDVRLMLPARSDSKVVDLASHSYLDDMMKAGVKILFYKPGFLHSKLLIIDDTLTVIGSANMDFRSFEHNFEVNAFIYDTETALQMREIFLQDQRECVQVFSKNWE
;
A
#
# COMPACT_ATOMS: atom_id res chain seq x y z
N GLU A 1 13.70 -32.96 6.11
CA GLU A 1 13.35 -32.39 4.79
C GLU A 1 13.06 -30.89 4.94
N TYR A 2 13.70 -30.07 4.08
CA TYR A 2 13.48 -28.61 4.08
C TYR A 2 12.16 -28.23 3.39
N TYR A 3 11.61 -29.12 2.58
CA TYR A 3 10.39 -28.91 1.79
C TYR A 3 9.46 -30.11 1.99
N PRO A 4 8.67 -30.12 3.09
CA PRO A 4 7.67 -31.16 3.28
C PRO A 4 6.61 -31.06 2.17
N ALA A 5 6.05 -32.22 1.81
CA ALA A 5 4.90 -32.23 0.91
C ALA A 5 3.73 -31.52 1.61
N ALA A 6 3.20 -30.47 0.96
CA ALA A 6 2.03 -29.76 1.46
C ALA A 6 0.79 -30.24 0.71
N GLU A 7 -0.30 -30.44 1.45
CA GLU A 7 -1.61 -30.69 0.86
C GLU A 7 -2.17 -29.35 0.31
N ARG A 8 -2.81 -29.41 -0.86
CA ARG A 8 -3.54 -28.28 -1.40
C ARG A 8 -4.82 -28.09 -0.60
N LEU A 9 -4.92 -26.99 0.13
CA LEU A 9 -6.05 -26.68 1.01
C LEU A 9 -7.16 -25.88 0.30
N THR A 10 -6.79 -25.06 -0.67
CA THR A 10 -7.72 -24.18 -1.41
C THR A 10 -7.34 -24.10 -2.89
N ASP A 11 -8.25 -23.56 -3.70
CA ASP A 11 -8.02 -23.26 -5.12
C ASP A 11 -7.62 -21.78 -5.35
N ASP A 12 -7.31 -21.04 -4.30
CA ASP A 12 -6.96 -19.63 -4.38
C ASP A 12 -5.67 -19.41 -5.16
N ILE A 13 -5.66 -18.34 -5.94
CA ILE A 13 -4.47 -17.94 -6.69
C ILE A 13 -3.66 -16.98 -5.83
N LEU A 14 -2.44 -17.40 -5.52
CA LEU A 14 -1.47 -16.62 -4.77
C LEU A 14 -0.15 -16.56 -5.52
N GLN A 15 0.38 -15.36 -5.68
CA GLN A 15 1.68 -15.12 -6.29
C GLN A 15 2.64 -14.52 -5.27
N ILE A 16 3.76 -15.19 -5.02
CA ILE A 16 4.85 -14.65 -4.19
C ILE A 16 5.82 -13.92 -5.10
N VAL A 17 6.01 -12.63 -4.85
CA VAL A 17 6.90 -11.76 -5.63
C VAL A 17 8.06 -11.30 -4.76
N PRO A 18 9.25 -11.88 -4.89
CA PRO A 18 10.46 -11.36 -4.28
C PRO A 18 11.03 -10.20 -5.09
N SER A 19 11.64 -9.23 -4.42
CA SER A 19 12.39 -8.14 -5.03
C SER A 19 13.68 -7.90 -4.28
N GLY A 20 14.68 -7.32 -4.95
CA GLY A 20 15.95 -7.01 -4.32
C GLY A 20 16.83 -6.11 -5.20
N PRO A 21 17.89 -5.51 -4.63
CA PRO A 21 18.69 -4.48 -5.26
C PRO A 21 19.48 -4.97 -6.48
N PHE A 22 19.71 -6.28 -6.59
CA PHE A 22 20.48 -6.89 -7.68
C PHE A 22 19.59 -7.44 -8.81
N GLY A 23 18.27 -7.34 -8.67
CA GLY A 23 17.33 -7.76 -9.71
C GLY A 23 17.41 -6.86 -10.95
N LYS A 24 17.35 -7.44 -12.14
CA LYS A 24 17.26 -6.69 -13.40
C LYS A 24 16.03 -5.79 -13.43
N TRP A 25 14.97 -6.23 -12.78
CA TRP A 25 13.68 -5.56 -12.69
C TRP A 25 13.34 -5.30 -11.24
N ARG A 26 12.75 -4.14 -10.96
CA ARG A 26 12.14 -3.82 -9.66
C ARG A 26 10.76 -4.46 -9.59
N ALA A 27 10.75 -5.78 -9.34
CA ALA A 27 9.56 -6.61 -9.53
C ALA A 27 8.35 -6.11 -8.72
N LEU A 28 8.53 -5.74 -7.45
CA LEU A 28 7.45 -5.23 -6.62
C LEU A 28 6.93 -3.87 -7.11
N LEU A 29 7.82 -2.93 -7.45
CA LEU A 29 7.40 -1.64 -7.99
C LEU A 29 6.57 -1.80 -9.27
N GLN A 30 7.01 -2.70 -10.17
CA GLN A 30 6.28 -2.95 -11.40
C GLN A 30 4.93 -3.62 -11.15
N ALA A 31 4.89 -4.62 -10.27
CA ALA A 31 3.66 -5.33 -9.94
C ALA A 31 2.64 -4.40 -9.26
N ASP A 32 3.06 -3.60 -8.27
CA ASP A 32 2.19 -2.64 -7.59
C ASP A 32 1.73 -1.53 -8.55
N SER A 33 2.63 -1.00 -9.39
CA SER A 33 2.26 0.02 -10.39
C SER A 33 1.26 -0.51 -11.42
N TYR A 34 1.45 -1.76 -11.87
CA TYR A 34 0.51 -2.41 -12.76
C TYR A 34 -0.87 -2.61 -12.10
N ALA A 35 -0.87 -3.10 -10.87
CA ALA A 35 -2.10 -3.32 -10.10
C ALA A 35 -2.86 -2.01 -9.86
N VAL A 36 -2.17 -0.95 -9.43
CA VAL A 36 -2.75 0.40 -9.24
C VAL A 36 -3.32 0.96 -10.54
N SER A 37 -2.59 0.84 -11.66
CA SER A 37 -3.04 1.37 -12.97
C SER A 37 -4.24 0.63 -13.54
N ASN A 38 -4.53 -0.58 -13.08
CA ASN A 38 -5.69 -1.38 -13.52
C ASN A 38 -6.87 -1.33 -12.54
N ALA A 39 -6.75 -0.63 -11.43
CA ALA A 39 -7.83 -0.45 -10.47
C ALA A 39 -9.04 0.25 -11.11
N ARG A 40 -10.24 -0.11 -10.69
CA ARG A 40 -11.49 0.41 -11.26
C ARG A 40 -12.43 1.03 -10.24
N LYS A 41 -12.30 0.67 -8.95
CA LYS A 41 -13.20 1.11 -7.89
C LYS A 41 -12.46 1.75 -6.73
N ARG A 42 -11.42 1.07 -6.23
CA ARG A 42 -10.71 1.50 -5.03
C ARG A 42 -9.27 1.03 -4.98
N ILE A 43 -8.45 1.83 -4.31
CA ILE A 43 -7.07 1.51 -3.95
C ILE A 43 -6.88 1.96 -2.50
N TRP A 44 -6.77 1.00 -1.57
CA TRP A 44 -6.59 1.30 -0.16
C TRP A 44 -5.25 0.77 0.32
N ILE A 45 -4.47 1.62 0.95
CA ILE A 45 -3.08 1.38 1.33
C ILE A 45 -2.91 1.61 2.82
N GLN A 46 -2.26 0.65 3.50
CA GLN A 46 -1.67 0.85 4.83
C GLN A 46 -0.16 0.67 4.73
N THR A 47 0.61 1.65 5.18
CA THR A 47 2.07 1.57 5.17
C THR A 47 2.65 2.44 6.29
N PRO A 48 3.76 2.04 6.95
CA PRO A 48 4.39 2.88 7.97
C PRO A 48 5.07 4.11 7.36
N TYR A 49 5.54 4.01 6.11
CA TYR A 49 6.27 5.06 5.42
C TYR A 49 5.73 5.26 4.01
N TYR A 50 5.63 6.53 3.61
CA TYR A 50 5.21 6.89 2.26
C TYR A 50 6.23 7.82 1.62
N LEU A 51 7.18 7.24 0.90
CA LEU A 51 8.20 7.92 0.09
C LEU A 51 8.24 7.25 -1.28
N PRO A 52 7.16 7.35 -2.05
CA PRO A 52 6.98 6.56 -3.27
C PRO A 52 7.96 6.99 -4.37
N SER A 53 8.17 6.10 -5.33
CA SER A 53 8.75 6.50 -6.62
C SER A 53 7.76 7.38 -7.37
N ASP A 54 8.26 8.22 -8.28
CA ASP A 54 7.44 9.12 -9.11
C ASP A 54 6.39 8.34 -9.91
N VAL A 55 6.73 7.15 -10.38
CA VAL A 55 5.82 6.30 -11.16
C VAL A 55 4.60 5.89 -10.33
N LEU A 56 4.81 5.37 -9.13
CA LEU A 56 3.72 4.91 -8.27
C LEU A 56 2.91 6.08 -7.72
N ASN A 57 3.58 7.17 -7.34
CA ASN A 57 2.92 8.39 -6.87
C ASN A 57 1.99 8.97 -7.95
N SER A 58 2.49 9.09 -9.18
CA SER A 58 1.70 9.58 -10.31
C SER A 58 0.53 8.65 -10.64
N ALA A 59 0.73 7.33 -10.60
CA ALA A 59 -0.34 6.37 -10.85
C ALA A 59 -1.48 6.49 -9.83
N LEU A 60 -1.16 6.68 -8.53
CA LEU A 60 -2.16 6.89 -7.48
C LEU A 60 -2.92 8.22 -7.65
N GLN A 61 -2.22 9.30 -8.02
CA GLN A 61 -2.85 10.59 -8.31
C GLN A 61 -3.80 10.49 -9.51
N VAL A 62 -3.35 9.87 -10.60
CA VAL A 62 -4.18 9.66 -11.80
C VAL A 62 -5.43 8.84 -11.47
N ALA A 63 -5.28 7.77 -10.68
CA ALA A 63 -6.41 6.96 -10.23
C ALA A 63 -7.43 7.79 -9.43
N ALA A 64 -6.96 8.62 -8.48
CA ALA A 64 -7.83 9.49 -7.70
C ALA A 64 -8.53 10.56 -8.55
N LEU A 65 -7.80 11.20 -9.47
CA LEU A 65 -8.36 12.18 -10.44
C LEU A 65 -9.38 11.53 -11.38
N ALA A 66 -9.23 10.25 -11.70
CA ALA A 66 -10.19 9.47 -12.48
C ALA A 66 -11.44 9.04 -11.66
N GLY A 67 -11.53 9.39 -10.37
CA GLY A 67 -12.68 9.09 -9.51
C GLY A 67 -12.59 7.76 -8.77
N ILE A 68 -11.45 7.09 -8.77
CA ILE A 68 -11.22 5.88 -7.96
C ILE A 68 -11.06 6.30 -6.49
N ASP A 69 -11.67 5.54 -5.57
CA ASP A 69 -11.55 5.80 -4.12
C ASP A 69 -10.15 5.38 -3.63
N VAL A 70 -9.22 6.31 -3.63
CA VAL A 70 -7.85 6.10 -3.16
C VAL A 70 -7.72 6.57 -1.70
N ARG A 71 -7.28 5.65 -0.82
CA ARG A 71 -7.05 5.93 0.60
C ARG A 71 -5.63 5.50 0.97
N LEU A 72 -4.94 6.38 1.69
CA LEU A 72 -3.62 6.13 2.23
C LEU A 72 -3.67 6.29 3.75
N MET A 73 -3.42 5.20 4.47
CA MET A 73 -3.37 5.16 5.93
C MET A 73 -1.92 5.05 6.40
N LEU A 74 -1.53 6.00 7.25
CA LEU A 74 -0.20 6.14 7.82
C LEU A 74 -0.31 6.18 9.34
N PRO A 75 0.74 5.86 10.11
CA PRO A 75 0.75 6.07 11.55
C PRO A 75 0.70 7.57 11.87
N ALA A 76 -0.06 7.97 12.89
CA ALA A 76 -0.09 9.35 13.36
C ALA A 76 1.20 9.78 14.07
N ARG A 77 2.01 8.81 14.49
CA ARG A 77 3.36 9.01 15.06
C ARG A 77 4.30 8.03 14.43
N SER A 78 5.25 8.54 13.69
CA SER A 78 6.34 7.76 13.11
C SER A 78 7.48 7.59 14.12
N ASP A 79 8.26 6.54 13.93
CA ASP A 79 9.52 6.32 14.65
C ASP A 79 10.68 7.17 14.08
N SER A 80 10.48 7.81 12.94
CA SER A 80 11.48 8.65 12.25
C SER A 80 10.91 10.00 11.83
N LYS A 81 11.28 11.06 12.55
CA LYS A 81 10.86 12.44 12.23
C LYS A 81 11.30 12.91 10.83
N VAL A 82 12.44 12.41 10.35
CA VAL A 82 12.98 12.77 9.03
C VAL A 82 12.12 12.14 7.92
N VAL A 83 11.74 10.89 8.10
CA VAL A 83 10.85 10.19 7.16
C VAL A 83 9.46 10.82 7.16
N ASP A 84 8.95 11.21 8.33
CA ASP A 84 7.68 11.93 8.46
C ASP A 84 7.69 13.24 7.65
N LEU A 85 8.71 14.08 7.87
CA LEU A 85 8.84 15.36 7.18
C LEU A 85 8.95 15.16 5.66
N ALA A 86 9.70 14.16 5.21
CA ALA A 86 9.84 13.84 3.79
C ALA A 86 8.53 13.30 3.20
N SER A 87 7.80 12.48 3.93
CA SER A 87 6.47 11.98 3.50
C SER A 87 5.48 13.13 3.31
N HIS A 88 5.49 14.11 4.19
CA HIS A 88 4.58 15.26 4.14
C HIS A 88 4.65 16.03 2.82
N SER A 89 5.83 16.09 2.18
CA SER A 89 5.97 16.77 0.88
C SER A 89 5.15 16.12 -0.25
N TYR A 90 4.85 14.82 -0.15
CA TYR A 90 4.04 14.11 -1.12
C TYR A 90 2.53 14.19 -0.83
N LEU A 91 2.17 14.32 0.46
CA LEU A 91 0.76 14.17 0.88
C LEU A 91 -0.12 15.33 0.42
N ASP A 92 0.41 16.55 0.32
CA ASP A 92 -0.36 17.70 -0.13
C ASP A 92 -0.84 17.53 -1.59
N ASP A 93 0.04 17.12 -2.48
CA ASP A 93 -0.31 16.88 -3.87
C ASP A 93 -1.22 15.65 -4.02
N MET A 94 -1.07 14.64 -3.18
CA MET A 94 -1.99 13.50 -3.12
C MET A 94 -3.40 13.94 -2.70
N MET A 95 -3.52 14.80 -1.67
CA MET A 95 -4.82 15.33 -1.23
C MET A 95 -5.46 16.22 -2.30
N LYS A 96 -4.67 17.05 -3.01
CA LYS A 96 -5.16 17.86 -4.14
C LYS A 96 -5.68 17.00 -5.29
N ALA A 97 -5.07 15.82 -5.51
CA ALA A 97 -5.55 14.84 -6.48
C ALA A 97 -6.83 14.09 -6.02
N GLY A 98 -7.23 14.22 -4.76
CA GLY A 98 -8.43 13.57 -4.21
C GLY A 98 -8.16 12.32 -3.37
N VAL A 99 -6.90 12.00 -3.08
CA VAL A 99 -6.54 10.90 -2.19
C VAL A 99 -6.93 11.23 -0.76
N LYS A 100 -7.57 10.29 -0.05
CA LYS A 100 -7.92 10.44 1.37
C LYS A 100 -6.75 10.01 2.22
N ILE A 101 -6.14 10.95 2.94
CA ILE A 101 -5.03 10.69 3.86
C ILE A 101 -5.58 10.48 5.26
N LEU A 102 -5.22 9.35 5.88
CA LEU A 102 -5.72 8.87 7.16
C LEU A 102 -4.54 8.64 8.11
N PHE A 103 -4.55 9.28 9.27
CA PHE A 103 -3.53 9.07 10.30
C PHE A 103 -4.07 8.21 11.45
N TYR A 104 -3.55 6.98 11.56
CA TYR A 104 -3.92 6.03 12.59
C TYR A 104 -3.33 6.39 13.95
N LYS A 105 -4.18 6.51 14.98
CA LYS A 105 -3.81 7.04 16.31
C LYS A 105 -3.36 6.01 17.35
N PRO A 106 -3.94 4.78 17.42
CA PRO A 106 -3.75 3.90 18.57
C PRO A 106 -2.30 3.44 18.78
N GLY A 107 -1.46 3.49 17.76
CA GLY A 107 -0.07 3.05 17.88
C GLY A 107 0.71 3.24 16.59
N PHE A 108 1.89 2.60 16.51
CA PHE A 108 2.69 2.61 15.31
C PHE A 108 2.17 1.56 14.31
N LEU A 109 1.42 2.03 13.32
CA LEU A 109 0.94 1.21 12.21
C LEU A 109 2.13 0.72 11.38
N HIS A 110 2.40 -0.58 11.40
CA HIS A 110 3.53 -1.17 10.66
C HIS A 110 3.11 -2.20 9.61
N SER A 111 1.82 -2.26 9.29
CA SER A 111 1.29 -3.08 8.19
C SER A 111 1.78 -2.56 6.84
N LYS A 112 1.93 -3.46 5.88
CA LYS A 112 2.16 -3.18 4.48
C LYS A 112 1.09 -3.92 3.72
N LEU A 113 0.02 -3.21 3.44
CA LEU A 113 -1.20 -3.73 2.85
C LEU A 113 -1.61 -2.83 1.69
N LEU A 114 -1.93 -3.45 0.57
CA LEU A 114 -2.56 -2.80 -0.57
C LEU A 114 -3.79 -3.63 -0.95
N ILE A 115 -4.95 -3.00 -0.97
CA ILE A 115 -6.21 -3.61 -1.42
C ILE A 115 -6.63 -2.90 -2.70
N ILE A 116 -6.86 -3.68 -3.76
CA ILE A 116 -7.33 -3.16 -5.04
C ILE A 116 -8.67 -3.81 -5.38
N ASP A 117 -9.64 -2.96 -5.54
CA ASP A 117 -11.04 -3.33 -5.76
C ASP A 117 -11.53 -4.27 -4.65
N ASP A 118 -12.22 -5.33 -4.99
CA ASP A 118 -12.62 -6.38 -4.04
C ASP A 118 -12.03 -7.74 -4.48
N THR A 119 -10.87 -7.74 -5.15
CA THR A 119 -10.34 -8.93 -5.82
C THR A 119 -8.86 -9.18 -5.62
N LEU A 120 -8.09 -8.15 -5.22
CA LEU A 120 -6.66 -8.27 -5.00
C LEU A 120 -6.28 -7.70 -3.64
N THR A 121 -5.56 -8.50 -2.88
CA THR A 121 -4.86 -8.08 -1.65
C THR A 121 -3.37 -8.32 -1.82
N VAL A 122 -2.56 -7.31 -1.51
CA VAL A 122 -1.09 -7.44 -1.46
C VAL A 122 -0.64 -7.23 -0.03
N ILE A 123 0.05 -8.20 0.52
CA ILE A 123 0.60 -8.17 1.89
C ILE A 123 2.06 -8.62 1.84
N GLY A 124 2.93 -7.93 2.58
CA GLY A 124 4.32 -8.36 2.64
C GLY A 124 5.23 -7.49 3.48
N SER A 125 6.49 -7.47 3.12
CA SER A 125 7.52 -6.73 3.84
C SER A 125 7.78 -5.33 3.27
N ALA A 126 7.42 -5.07 2.00
CA ALA A 126 7.72 -3.83 1.30
C ALA A 126 6.84 -2.66 1.74
N ASN A 127 7.46 -1.57 2.22
CA ASN A 127 6.78 -0.30 2.43
C ASN A 127 6.50 0.39 1.09
N MET A 128 5.61 1.38 1.08
CA MET A 128 5.41 2.28 -0.07
C MET A 128 6.52 3.34 -0.11
N ASP A 129 7.78 2.87 -0.17
CA ASP A 129 8.95 3.73 -0.24
C ASP A 129 9.98 3.22 -1.25
N PHE A 130 10.82 4.14 -1.75
CA PHE A 130 11.84 3.82 -2.75
C PHE A 130 12.90 2.84 -2.22
N ARG A 131 13.16 2.81 -0.91
CA ARG A 131 14.14 1.90 -0.32
C ARG A 131 13.64 0.45 -0.42
N SER A 132 12.38 0.21 -0.10
CA SER A 132 11.76 -1.11 -0.24
C SER A 132 11.74 -1.57 -1.70
N PHE A 133 11.45 -0.68 -2.63
CA PHE A 133 11.35 -1.06 -4.04
C PHE A 133 12.70 -1.19 -4.77
N GLU A 134 13.75 -0.49 -4.30
CA GLU A 134 14.99 -0.37 -5.06
C GLU A 134 16.24 -0.91 -4.34
N HIS A 135 16.25 -0.89 -3.00
CA HIS A 135 17.47 -1.11 -2.22
C HIS A 135 17.40 -2.28 -1.26
N ASN A 136 16.21 -2.68 -0.82
CA ASN A 136 16.03 -3.77 0.13
C ASN A 136 15.72 -5.09 -0.58
N PHE A 137 15.97 -6.20 0.13
CA PHE A 137 15.35 -7.48 -0.19
C PHE A 137 13.97 -7.51 0.46
N GLU A 138 12.94 -7.63 -0.36
CA GLU A 138 11.55 -7.63 0.06
C GLU A 138 10.79 -8.77 -0.59
N VAL A 139 9.66 -9.15 0.01
CA VAL A 139 8.74 -10.13 -0.55
C VAL A 139 7.31 -9.74 -0.24
N ASN A 140 6.46 -9.75 -1.26
CA ASN A 140 5.02 -9.57 -1.11
C ASN A 140 4.26 -10.77 -1.69
N ALA A 141 3.13 -11.08 -1.06
CA ALA A 141 2.13 -12.01 -1.56
C ALA A 141 1.00 -11.21 -2.24
N PHE A 142 0.73 -11.52 -3.49
CA PHE A 142 -0.41 -11.03 -4.26
C PHE A 142 -1.48 -12.11 -4.22
N ILE A 143 -2.58 -11.85 -3.53
CA ILE A 143 -3.66 -12.79 -3.26
C ILE A 143 -4.86 -12.37 -4.11
N TYR A 144 -5.16 -13.17 -5.13
CA TYR A 144 -6.25 -12.93 -6.08
C TYR A 144 -7.51 -13.68 -5.61
N ASP A 145 -8.05 -13.22 -4.48
CA ASP A 145 -9.22 -13.83 -3.85
C ASP A 145 -10.18 -12.76 -3.31
N THR A 146 -11.45 -12.90 -3.66
CA THR A 146 -12.50 -11.93 -3.27
C THR A 146 -12.80 -12.00 -1.77
N GLU A 147 -12.82 -13.18 -1.17
CA GLU A 147 -13.12 -13.33 0.26
C GLU A 147 -12.04 -12.66 1.10
N THR A 148 -10.78 -12.94 0.80
CA THR A 148 -9.62 -12.29 1.45
C THR A 148 -9.66 -10.77 1.25
N ALA A 149 -9.95 -10.29 0.05
CA ALA A 149 -10.01 -8.85 -0.22
C ALA A 149 -11.13 -8.17 0.58
N LEU A 150 -12.29 -8.82 0.72
CA LEU A 150 -13.40 -8.31 1.52
C LEU A 150 -13.07 -8.32 3.02
N GLN A 151 -12.43 -9.37 3.52
CA GLN A 151 -11.98 -9.43 4.92
C GLN A 151 -10.96 -8.32 5.22
N MET A 152 -9.96 -8.13 4.36
CA MET A 152 -8.97 -7.07 4.53
C MET A 152 -9.59 -5.67 4.43
N ARG A 153 -10.59 -5.50 3.58
CA ARG A 153 -11.37 -4.26 3.50
C ARG A 153 -12.08 -3.96 4.82
N GLU A 154 -12.70 -4.94 5.44
CA GLU A 154 -13.38 -4.74 6.74
C GLU A 154 -12.37 -4.38 7.85
N ILE A 155 -11.19 -5.02 7.88
CA ILE A 155 -10.11 -4.67 8.80
C ILE A 155 -9.65 -3.22 8.56
N PHE A 156 -9.43 -2.82 7.29
CA PHE A 156 -9.09 -1.45 6.95
C PHE A 156 -10.12 -0.44 7.45
N LEU A 157 -11.42 -0.75 7.29
CA LEU A 157 -12.50 0.12 7.75
C LEU A 157 -12.59 0.20 9.29
N GLN A 158 -12.26 -0.87 9.99
CA GLN A 158 -12.15 -0.85 11.46
C GLN A 158 -11.00 0.07 11.89
N ASP A 159 -9.82 -0.07 11.30
CA ASP A 159 -8.66 0.79 11.57
C ASP A 159 -8.95 2.25 11.22
N GLN A 160 -9.68 2.49 10.12
CA GLN A 160 -10.06 3.84 9.71
C GLN A 160 -10.91 4.58 10.74
N ARG A 161 -11.71 3.89 11.57
CA ARG A 161 -12.50 4.52 12.66
C ARG A 161 -11.59 5.14 13.74
N GLU A 162 -10.38 4.62 13.87
CA GLU A 162 -9.37 5.11 14.80
C GLU A 162 -8.44 6.17 14.17
N CYS A 163 -8.70 6.56 12.91
CA CYS A 163 -7.91 7.53 12.18
C CYS A 163 -8.46 8.96 12.31
N VAL A 164 -7.57 9.92 12.07
CA VAL A 164 -7.94 11.29 11.69
C VAL A 164 -7.69 11.44 10.20
N GLN A 165 -8.72 11.84 9.47
CA GLN A 165 -8.54 12.25 8.08
C GLN A 165 -8.05 13.70 8.05
N VAL A 166 -7.05 13.99 7.21
CA VAL A 166 -6.55 15.32 6.96
C VAL A 166 -6.97 15.82 5.58
N PHE A 167 -7.01 17.14 5.44
CA PHE A 167 -7.46 17.81 4.24
C PHE A 167 -6.43 18.89 3.88
N SER A 168 -6.20 19.11 2.59
CA SER A 168 -5.23 20.09 2.08
C SER A 168 -5.39 21.50 2.70
N LYS A 169 -6.64 21.93 2.95
CA LYS A 169 -6.92 23.24 3.58
C LYS A 169 -6.45 23.39 5.04
N ASN A 170 -6.14 22.30 5.69
CA ASN A 170 -5.76 22.26 7.12
C ASN A 170 -4.32 21.73 7.30
N TRP A 171 -3.54 21.72 6.21
CA TRP A 171 -2.23 21.07 6.17
C TRP A 171 -1.05 22.04 6.44
N GLU A 172 -1.32 23.29 6.76
CA GLU A 172 -0.29 24.30 7.13
C GLU A 172 0.27 24.11 8.54
#